data_d2a4c33ec437772a1943fd2bf0dd2c6f
#
_entry.id   d2a4c33ec437772a1943fd2bf0dd2c6f
#
_cell.length_a   1.000
_cell.length_b   1.000
_cell.length_c   1.000
_cell.angle_alpha   90.00
_cell.angle_beta   90.00
_cell.angle_gamma   90.00
#
_symmetry.space_group_name_H-M   'P 1'
#
loop_
_entity.id
_entity.type
_entity.pdbx_description
1 polymer ?
#
loop_
_entity_poly.entity_id
_entity_poly.type
_entity_poly.pdbx_seq_one_letter_code
_entity_poly.pdbx_strand_id
1 'polypeptide(L)'
;MAFIPPKETYSGKVYVVDVGAETKKVTFGGENVLPFHTFEGIVPNRPLIAYEIQDIPPVNWPENVLKPYKDVSDDPVSWAKFCQDNLKAQAIALRLVGTHPDMENRSPEDAAKTVRDVLSVIDIPLIILGSNHAEKDASVLIAAAEAAKDRNCIIGKAQEANYKTIVAAAMANNRKLIAMSELDINLSKQLNILITQMGFDKERLITDPMCSALGYGLEYTYSVMERIRLAALTQNDVTMQPPMLGDIGMYVWKVKE
;
A
#
# COMPACT_ATOMS: atom_id res chain seq x y z
N MET A 1 -6.06 24.97 40.67
CA MET A 1 -6.56 24.96 39.27
C MET A 1 -6.09 23.68 38.61
N ALA A 2 -6.98 22.97 37.94
CA ALA A 2 -6.55 21.82 37.11
C ALA A 2 -5.77 22.34 35.91
N PHE A 3 -4.67 21.69 35.56
CA PHE A 3 -3.91 21.99 34.35
C PHE A 3 -4.73 21.58 33.13
N ILE A 4 -4.96 22.51 32.22
CA ILE A 4 -5.59 22.25 30.93
C ILE A 4 -4.48 22.26 29.89
N PRO A 5 -4.13 21.13 29.25
CA PRO A 5 -3.08 21.11 28.24
C PRO A 5 -3.50 22.01 27.06
N PRO A 6 -2.58 22.79 26.47
CA PRO A 6 -2.85 23.53 25.28
C PRO A 6 -3.17 22.52 24.14
N LYS A 7 -4.11 22.87 23.29
CA LYS A 7 -4.50 22.06 22.13
C LYS A 7 -4.34 22.88 20.85
N GLU A 8 -3.74 22.25 19.86
CA GLU A 8 -3.72 22.80 18.50
C GLU A 8 -4.95 22.31 17.72
N THR A 9 -5.36 23.09 16.74
CA THR A 9 -6.41 22.73 15.80
C THR A 9 -5.85 22.74 14.39
N TYR A 10 -6.14 21.70 13.63
CA TYR A 10 -5.64 21.53 12.28
C TYR A 10 -6.75 21.86 11.28
N SER A 11 -6.39 22.58 10.21
CA SER A 11 -7.34 22.97 9.16
C SER A 11 -7.55 21.87 8.11
N GLY A 12 -6.59 20.95 7.99
CA GLY A 12 -6.63 19.81 7.07
C GLY A 12 -7.07 18.51 7.74
N LYS A 13 -7.27 17.51 6.90
CA LYS A 13 -7.55 16.12 7.31
C LYS A 13 -6.99 15.14 6.30
N VAL A 14 -6.76 13.92 6.71
CA VAL A 14 -6.43 12.81 5.80
C VAL A 14 -7.69 12.31 5.12
N TYR A 15 -7.60 11.95 3.84
CA TYR A 15 -8.73 11.38 3.12
C TYR A 15 -9.12 10.01 3.69
N VAL A 16 -10.40 9.69 3.58
CA VAL A 16 -10.93 8.38 3.95
C VAL A 16 -10.91 7.48 2.74
N VAL A 17 -10.39 6.28 2.90
CA VAL A 17 -10.36 5.27 1.83
C VAL A 17 -11.06 4.00 2.29
N ASP A 18 -11.98 3.52 1.45
CA ASP A 18 -12.69 2.25 1.62
C ASP A 18 -12.14 1.20 0.65
N VAL A 19 -11.87 0.00 1.12
CA VAL A 19 -11.39 -1.11 0.29
C VAL A 19 -12.10 -2.42 0.64
N GLY A 20 -12.25 -3.31 -0.33
CA GLY A 20 -12.95 -4.60 -0.17
C GLY A 20 -14.39 -4.57 -0.62
N ALA A 21 -15.07 -5.71 -0.49
CA ALA A 21 -16.50 -5.85 -0.77
C ALA A 21 -17.34 -5.25 0.35
N GLU A 22 -18.58 -4.90 0.09
CA GLU A 22 -19.48 -4.30 1.07
C GLU A 22 -19.60 -5.11 2.37
N THR A 23 -19.55 -6.45 2.27
CA THR A 23 -19.64 -7.37 3.42
C THR A 23 -18.36 -7.47 4.24
N LYS A 24 -17.23 -7.08 3.66
CA LYS A 24 -15.89 -7.15 4.26
C LYS A 24 -15.09 -5.87 3.97
N LYS A 25 -15.80 -4.75 3.94
CA LYS A 25 -15.20 -3.45 3.71
C LYS A 25 -14.34 -3.04 4.90
N VAL A 26 -13.15 -2.51 4.61
CA VAL A 26 -12.26 -1.88 5.58
C VAL A 26 -12.08 -0.42 5.20
N THR A 27 -12.19 0.44 6.20
CA THR A 27 -12.02 1.90 6.06
C THR A 27 -10.79 2.33 6.85
N PHE A 28 -9.95 3.18 6.26
CA PHE A 28 -8.78 3.77 6.91
C PHE A 28 -8.60 5.24 6.52
N GLY A 29 -7.73 5.96 7.24
CA GLY A 29 -7.60 7.42 7.08
C GLY A 29 -8.68 8.20 7.83
N GLY A 30 -8.81 9.48 7.52
CA GLY A 30 -9.81 10.37 8.10
C GLY A 30 -9.34 11.13 9.35
N GLU A 31 -8.12 10.89 9.81
CA GLU A 31 -7.56 11.60 10.96
C GLU A 31 -7.36 13.09 10.64
N ASN A 32 -7.64 13.93 11.63
CA ASN A 32 -7.44 15.39 11.60
C ASN A 32 -6.47 15.87 12.70
N VAL A 33 -5.59 14.98 13.13
CA VAL A 33 -4.63 15.20 14.21
C VAL A 33 -3.30 14.54 13.88
N LEU A 34 -2.19 15.10 14.41
CA LEU A 34 -0.87 14.49 14.26
C LEU A 34 -0.77 13.17 15.05
N PRO A 35 0.06 12.23 14.60
CA PRO A 35 0.36 11.03 15.38
C PRO A 35 0.82 11.39 16.79
N PHE A 36 0.43 10.58 17.78
CA PHE A 36 0.70 10.79 19.22
C PHE A 36 0.00 11.99 19.89
N HIS A 37 -0.68 12.85 19.11
CA HIS A 37 -1.42 14.02 19.62
C HIS A 37 -2.94 13.75 19.63
N THR A 38 -3.36 12.54 19.90
CA THR A 38 -4.78 12.12 19.83
C THR A 38 -5.71 12.91 20.76
N PHE A 39 -5.17 13.65 21.73
CA PHE A 39 -5.92 14.56 22.62
C PHE A 39 -6.34 15.87 21.91
N GLU A 40 -5.79 16.18 20.74
CA GLU A 40 -6.06 17.40 19.97
C GLU A 40 -7.13 17.22 18.89
N GLY A 41 -7.41 15.98 18.48
CA GLY A 41 -8.34 15.73 17.39
C GLY A 41 -8.91 14.32 17.37
N ILE A 42 -9.31 13.85 16.20
CA ILE A 42 -9.99 12.56 16.01
C ILE A 42 -9.17 11.67 15.08
N VAL A 43 -9.03 10.41 15.47
CA VAL A 43 -8.55 9.31 14.65
C VAL A 43 -9.72 8.33 14.48
N PRO A 44 -10.58 8.51 13.44
CA PRO A 44 -11.84 7.77 13.34
C PRO A 44 -11.64 6.30 12.98
N ASN A 45 -10.58 5.98 12.25
CA ASN A 45 -10.29 4.64 11.75
C ASN A 45 -8.94 4.15 12.24
N ARG A 46 -8.84 2.86 12.53
CA ARG A 46 -7.56 2.22 12.87
C ARG A 46 -6.71 2.04 11.61
N PRO A 47 -5.37 2.00 11.74
CA PRO A 47 -4.52 1.55 10.64
C PRO A 47 -4.92 0.17 10.15
N LEU A 48 -5.00 0.00 8.82
CA LEU A 48 -5.20 -1.31 8.20
C LEU A 48 -3.88 -2.08 8.22
N ILE A 49 -3.91 -3.31 8.71
CA ILE A 49 -2.77 -4.23 8.66
C ILE A 49 -3.05 -5.26 7.58
N ALA A 50 -2.24 -5.25 6.52
CA ALA A 50 -2.28 -6.24 5.45
C ALA A 50 -1.16 -7.27 5.66
N TYR A 51 -1.48 -8.55 5.49
CA TYR A 51 -0.48 -9.62 5.46
C TYR A 51 0.08 -9.75 4.05
N GLU A 52 1.40 -9.63 3.91
CA GLU A 52 2.06 -9.83 2.62
C GLU A 52 2.18 -11.32 2.32
N ILE A 53 1.81 -11.68 1.09
CA ILE A 53 2.08 -12.97 0.46
C ILE A 53 2.78 -12.73 -0.87
N GLN A 54 3.49 -13.73 -1.38
CA GLN A 54 4.17 -13.64 -2.67
C GLN A 54 3.60 -14.65 -3.65
N ASP A 55 3.71 -14.37 -4.94
CA ASP A 55 3.25 -15.25 -6.02
C ASP A 55 4.22 -16.40 -6.31
N ILE A 56 5.39 -16.39 -5.70
CA ILE A 56 6.40 -17.46 -5.70
C ILE A 56 6.86 -17.74 -4.26
N PRO A 57 7.45 -18.90 -3.97
CA PRO A 57 8.04 -19.17 -2.67
C PRO A 57 9.03 -18.08 -2.27
N PRO A 58 8.99 -17.59 -1.02
CA PRO A 58 9.89 -16.52 -0.56
C PRO A 58 11.35 -16.93 -0.66
N VAL A 59 12.15 -16.08 -1.32
CA VAL A 59 13.60 -16.27 -1.42
C VAL A 59 14.29 -15.40 -0.37
N ASN A 60 15.21 -15.99 0.38
CA ASN A 60 16.02 -15.29 1.40
C ASN A 60 15.23 -14.71 2.59
N TRP A 61 14.05 -15.21 2.89
CA TRP A 61 13.39 -14.85 4.12
C TRP A 61 14.07 -15.53 5.32
N PRO A 62 14.21 -14.85 6.47
CA PRO A 62 14.69 -15.48 7.69
C PRO A 62 13.79 -16.66 8.09
N GLU A 63 14.40 -17.75 8.57
CA GLU A 63 13.67 -18.98 8.91
C GLU A 63 12.56 -18.75 9.95
N ASN A 64 12.80 -17.91 10.93
CA ASN A 64 11.82 -17.55 11.95
C ASN A 64 10.60 -16.81 11.40
N VAL A 65 10.75 -16.05 10.30
CA VAL A 65 9.65 -15.37 9.60
C VAL A 65 8.90 -16.35 8.71
N LEU A 66 9.61 -17.26 8.04
CA LEU A 66 9.01 -18.26 7.15
C LEU A 66 8.28 -19.37 7.91
N LYS A 67 8.76 -19.73 9.11
CA LYS A 67 8.27 -20.85 9.90
C LYS A 67 6.74 -20.92 10.05
N PRO A 68 6.00 -19.83 10.31
CA PRO A 68 4.53 -19.89 10.41
C PRO A 68 3.82 -20.22 9.09
N TYR A 69 4.50 -20.05 7.96
CA TYR A 69 3.93 -20.16 6.60
C TYR A 69 4.48 -21.36 5.83
N LYS A 70 5.38 -22.15 6.43
CA LYS A 70 6.14 -23.21 5.77
C LYS A 70 5.28 -24.18 4.96
N ASP A 71 4.07 -24.48 5.45
CA ASP A 71 3.18 -25.46 4.81
C ASP A 71 2.30 -24.85 3.71
N VAL A 72 2.33 -23.52 3.53
CA VAL A 72 1.43 -22.80 2.59
C VAL A 72 2.16 -21.81 1.68
N SER A 73 3.40 -21.46 1.97
CA SER A 73 4.12 -20.39 1.25
C SER A 73 4.53 -20.75 -0.18
N ASP A 74 4.41 -22.01 -0.56
CA ASP A 74 4.71 -22.48 -1.94
C ASP A 74 3.56 -22.21 -2.91
N ASP A 75 2.36 -21.90 -2.41
CA ASP A 75 1.18 -21.61 -3.22
C ASP A 75 0.45 -20.35 -2.71
N PRO A 76 0.40 -19.26 -3.50
CA PRO A 76 -0.22 -18.01 -3.09
C PRO A 76 -1.70 -18.14 -2.73
N VAL A 77 -2.42 -19.08 -3.32
CA VAL A 77 -3.84 -19.32 -3.04
C VAL A 77 -4.03 -19.90 -1.64
N SER A 78 -3.28 -20.96 -1.33
CA SER A 78 -3.27 -21.59 -0.01
C SER A 78 -2.78 -20.61 1.06
N TRP A 79 -1.76 -19.81 0.74
CA TRP A 79 -1.21 -18.83 1.66
C TRP A 79 -2.20 -17.70 1.97
N ALA A 80 -2.86 -17.14 0.95
CA ALA A 80 -3.91 -16.13 1.13
C ALA A 80 -5.05 -16.64 2.02
N LYS A 81 -5.53 -17.85 1.71
CA LYS A 81 -6.59 -18.50 2.49
C LYS A 81 -6.17 -18.73 3.94
N PHE A 82 -4.95 -19.22 4.17
CA PHE A 82 -4.40 -19.40 5.51
C PHE A 82 -4.35 -18.08 6.30
N CYS A 83 -3.87 -16.98 5.68
CA CYS A 83 -3.83 -15.68 6.33
C CYS A 83 -5.23 -15.19 6.71
N GLN A 84 -6.22 -15.36 5.83
CA GLN A 84 -7.59 -14.98 6.14
C GLN A 84 -8.20 -15.84 7.25
N ASP A 85 -8.12 -17.16 7.12
CA ASP A 85 -8.90 -18.10 7.96
C ASP A 85 -8.24 -18.35 9.31
N ASN A 86 -6.90 -18.46 9.34
CA ASN A 86 -6.14 -18.82 10.54
C ASN A 86 -5.61 -17.59 11.29
N LEU A 87 -5.04 -16.62 10.55
CA LEU A 87 -4.44 -15.43 11.15
C LEU A 87 -5.43 -14.27 11.29
N LYS A 88 -6.66 -14.41 10.78
CA LYS A 88 -7.70 -13.37 10.80
C LYS A 88 -7.23 -12.06 10.20
N ALA A 89 -6.48 -12.16 9.10
CA ALA A 89 -5.99 -11.01 8.35
C ALA A 89 -7.13 -10.06 7.97
N GLN A 90 -6.91 -8.77 8.10
CA GLN A 90 -7.87 -7.73 7.68
C GLN A 90 -7.79 -7.46 6.18
N ALA A 91 -6.62 -7.66 5.58
CA ALA A 91 -6.35 -7.54 4.16
C ALA A 91 -5.14 -8.41 3.78
N ILE A 92 -5.03 -8.72 2.50
CA ILE A 92 -3.86 -9.38 1.90
C ILE A 92 -3.14 -8.38 0.99
N ALA A 93 -1.81 -8.36 1.06
CA ALA A 93 -0.95 -7.70 0.09
C ALA A 93 -0.27 -8.79 -0.76
N LEU A 94 -0.74 -9.00 -1.99
CA LEU A 94 -0.14 -9.92 -2.94
C LEU A 94 0.97 -9.19 -3.69
N ARG A 95 2.21 -9.59 -3.48
CA ARG A 95 3.37 -9.10 -4.22
C ARG A 95 3.74 -10.06 -5.34
N LEU A 96 3.78 -9.53 -6.56
CA LEU A 96 4.05 -10.29 -7.79
C LEU A 96 5.57 -10.37 -8.04
N VAL A 97 6.30 -10.96 -7.09
CA VAL A 97 7.77 -11.09 -7.12
C VAL A 97 8.24 -11.89 -8.32
N GLY A 98 7.50 -12.95 -8.68
CA GLY A 98 7.81 -13.83 -9.80
C GLY A 98 7.83 -13.14 -11.15
N THR A 99 7.22 -11.93 -11.26
CA THR A 99 7.25 -11.15 -12.51
C THR A 99 8.54 -10.38 -12.72
N HIS A 100 9.38 -10.21 -11.67
CA HIS A 100 10.67 -9.51 -11.80
C HIS A 100 11.56 -10.21 -12.82
N PRO A 101 12.24 -9.46 -13.73
CA PRO A 101 13.12 -10.06 -14.74
C PRO A 101 14.25 -10.93 -14.19
N ASP A 102 14.77 -10.60 -13.01
CA ASP A 102 15.84 -11.36 -12.34
C ASP A 102 15.30 -12.55 -11.51
N MET A 103 13.97 -12.73 -11.48
CA MET A 103 13.32 -13.87 -10.84
C MET A 103 12.80 -14.84 -11.92
N GLU A 104 11.54 -15.21 -11.88
CA GLU A 104 10.95 -16.12 -12.89
C GLU A 104 10.52 -15.41 -14.18
N ASN A 105 10.55 -14.08 -14.19
CA ASN A 105 10.12 -13.24 -15.30
C ASN A 105 8.72 -13.61 -15.85
N ARG A 106 7.81 -13.95 -14.93
CA ARG A 106 6.42 -14.36 -15.29
C ARG A 106 5.74 -13.30 -16.14
N SER A 107 4.86 -13.76 -16.99
CA SER A 107 4.08 -12.90 -17.89
C SER A 107 3.00 -12.09 -17.16
N PRO A 108 2.49 -11.00 -17.75
CA PRO A 108 1.30 -10.30 -17.24
C PRO A 108 0.07 -11.21 -17.12
N GLU A 109 -0.07 -12.19 -18.01
CA GLU A 109 -1.16 -13.18 -18.03
C GLU A 109 -1.07 -14.12 -16.83
N ASP A 110 0.14 -14.58 -16.47
CA ASP A 110 0.39 -15.40 -15.28
C ASP A 110 0.06 -14.62 -14.00
N ALA A 111 0.50 -13.37 -13.93
CA ALA A 111 0.17 -12.47 -12.83
C ALA A 111 -1.35 -12.27 -12.69
N ALA A 112 -2.04 -12.01 -13.79
CA ALA A 112 -3.50 -11.88 -13.83
C ALA A 112 -4.20 -13.17 -13.38
N LYS A 113 -3.67 -14.33 -13.76
CA LYS A 113 -4.18 -15.63 -13.30
C LYS A 113 -4.03 -15.76 -11.79
N THR A 114 -2.83 -15.49 -11.25
CA THR A 114 -2.58 -15.54 -9.80
C THR A 114 -3.54 -14.61 -9.03
N VAL A 115 -3.77 -13.39 -9.53
CA VAL A 115 -4.72 -12.44 -8.91
C VAL A 115 -6.15 -13.02 -8.88
N ARG A 116 -6.63 -13.60 -9.98
CA ARG A 116 -7.96 -14.25 -10.02
C ARG A 116 -8.05 -15.43 -9.07
N ASP A 117 -7.04 -16.29 -9.06
CA ASP A 117 -7.01 -17.48 -8.22
C ASP A 117 -7.04 -17.11 -6.73
N VAL A 118 -6.25 -16.12 -6.29
CA VAL A 118 -6.27 -15.59 -4.92
C VAL A 118 -7.63 -14.98 -4.60
N LEU A 119 -8.20 -14.14 -5.47
CA LEU A 119 -9.52 -13.52 -5.27
C LEU A 119 -10.67 -14.53 -5.21
N SER A 120 -10.48 -15.73 -5.75
CA SER A 120 -11.50 -16.79 -5.69
C SER A 120 -11.64 -17.42 -4.30
N VAL A 121 -10.61 -17.31 -3.44
CA VAL A 121 -10.56 -17.99 -2.13
C VAL A 121 -10.63 -17.03 -0.94
N ILE A 122 -10.52 -15.72 -1.16
CA ILE A 122 -10.63 -14.70 -0.10
C ILE A 122 -11.81 -13.78 -0.34
N ASP A 123 -12.39 -13.27 0.74
CA ASP A 123 -13.45 -12.25 0.72
C ASP A 123 -13.01 -10.92 1.36
N ILE A 124 -11.82 -10.87 1.95
CA ILE A 124 -11.19 -9.67 2.49
C ILE A 124 -10.52 -8.83 1.40
N PRO A 125 -10.17 -7.55 1.70
CA PRO A 125 -9.49 -6.66 0.75
C PRO A 125 -8.17 -7.23 0.22
N LEU A 126 -7.91 -7.01 -1.09
CA LEU A 126 -6.65 -7.33 -1.74
C LEU A 126 -5.92 -6.05 -2.16
N ILE A 127 -4.64 -5.97 -1.82
CA ILE A 127 -3.67 -4.99 -2.31
C ILE A 127 -2.75 -5.74 -3.28
N ILE A 128 -2.67 -5.30 -4.51
CA ILE A 128 -1.87 -5.92 -5.57
C ILE A 128 -0.63 -5.07 -5.78
N LEU A 129 0.53 -5.62 -5.48
CA LEU A 129 1.83 -4.96 -5.59
C LEU A 129 2.65 -5.59 -6.71
N GLY A 130 3.28 -4.77 -7.54
CA GLY A 130 4.24 -5.23 -8.53
C GLY A 130 5.53 -5.77 -7.92
N SER A 131 6.46 -6.14 -8.78
CA SER A 131 7.77 -6.66 -8.43
C SER A 131 8.78 -5.58 -8.01
N ASN A 132 8.40 -4.32 -8.17
CA ASN A 132 9.24 -3.11 -8.05
C ASN A 132 10.25 -2.93 -9.21
N HIS A 133 10.01 -3.57 -10.34
CA HIS A 133 10.70 -3.28 -11.60
C HIS A 133 9.78 -2.41 -12.47
N ALA A 134 10.04 -1.10 -12.52
CA ALA A 134 9.09 -0.10 -13.03
C ALA A 134 8.58 -0.40 -14.46
N GLU A 135 9.44 -0.85 -15.36
CA GLU A 135 9.07 -1.17 -16.74
C GLU A 135 8.19 -2.43 -16.81
N LYS A 136 8.56 -3.49 -16.09
CA LYS A 136 7.79 -4.73 -16.05
C LYS A 136 6.43 -4.52 -15.37
N ASP A 137 6.43 -3.80 -14.27
CA ASP A 137 5.22 -3.51 -13.48
C ASP A 137 4.18 -2.71 -14.28
N ALA A 138 4.62 -1.89 -15.27
CA ALA A 138 3.71 -1.17 -16.15
C ALA A 138 2.75 -2.12 -16.89
N SER A 139 3.24 -3.24 -17.43
CA SER A 139 2.41 -4.23 -18.14
C SER A 139 1.69 -5.18 -17.18
N VAL A 140 2.38 -5.61 -16.13
CA VAL A 140 1.84 -6.55 -15.13
C VAL A 140 0.64 -5.97 -14.39
N LEU A 141 0.74 -4.71 -13.93
CA LEU A 141 -0.32 -4.08 -13.16
C LEU A 141 -1.55 -3.71 -14.01
N ILE A 142 -1.41 -3.53 -15.34
CA ILE A 142 -2.58 -3.44 -16.24
C ILE A 142 -3.38 -4.73 -16.18
N ALA A 143 -2.73 -5.87 -16.44
CA ALA A 143 -3.39 -7.17 -16.45
C ALA A 143 -3.96 -7.57 -15.08
N ALA A 144 -3.24 -7.24 -14.00
CA ALA A 144 -3.69 -7.47 -12.63
C ALA A 144 -4.91 -6.61 -12.25
N ALA A 145 -4.94 -5.33 -12.67
CA ALA A 145 -6.07 -4.43 -12.44
C ALA A 145 -7.33 -4.92 -13.14
N GLU A 146 -7.20 -5.42 -14.37
CA GLU A 146 -8.30 -6.00 -15.12
C GLU A 146 -8.78 -7.32 -14.50
N ALA A 147 -7.85 -8.18 -14.08
CA ALA A 147 -8.17 -9.45 -13.41
C ALA A 147 -9.00 -9.26 -12.13
N ALA A 148 -8.84 -8.14 -11.45
CA ALA A 148 -9.54 -7.80 -10.21
C ALA A 148 -10.82 -6.97 -10.42
N LYS A 149 -11.35 -6.83 -11.65
CA LYS A 149 -12.40 -5.86 -12.02
C LYS A 149 -13.66 -5.90 -11.16
N ASP A 150 -14.02 -7.04 -10.62
CA ASP A 150 -15.25 -7.22 -9.82
C ASP A 150 -15.02 -6.99 -8.31
N ARG A 151 -13.81 -6.55 -7.92
CA ARG A 151 -13.44 -6.34 -6.51
C ARG A 151 -12.89 -4.92 -6.31
N ASN A 152 -13.20 -4.33 -5.16
CA ASN A 152 -12.66 -3.03 -4.77
C ASN A 152 -11.25 -3.21 -4.18
N CYS A 153 -10.23 -3.28 -5.06
CA CYS A 153 -8.83 -3.53 -4.73
C CYS A 153 -7.98 -2.26 -4.80
N ILE A 154 -6.79 -2.33 -4.22
CA ILE A 154 -5.72 -1.34 -4.36
C ILE A 154 -4.66 -1.94 -5.29
N ILE A 155 -4.12 -1.14 -6.21
CA ILE A 155 -2.99 -1.55 -7.06
C ILE A 155 -1.81 -0.59 -6.87
N GLY A 156 -0.62 -1.05 -7.10
CA GLY A 156 0.60 -0.23 -7.05
C GLY A 156 1.86 -1.07 -7.21
N LYS A 157 3.00 -0.41 -7.34
CA LYS A 157 3.17 1.02 -7.01
C LYS A 157 3.38 1.82 -8.28
N ALA A 158 2.69 2.95 -8.39
CA ALA A 158 3.01 3.94 -9.42
C ALA A 158 4.24 4.75 -8.98
N GLN A 159 5.24 4.82 -9.84
CA GLN A 159 6.49 5.56 -9.66
C GLN A 159 6.64 6.59 -10.78
N GLU A 160 7.61 7.51 -10.67
CA GLU A 160 7.87 8.52 -11.69
C GLU A 160 8.00 7.92 -13.10
N ALA A 161 8.65 6.78 -13.23
CA ALA A 161 8.91 6.13 -14.51
C ALA A 161 7.67 5.51 -15.18
N ASN A 162 6.65 5.11 -14.40
CA ASN A 162 5.52 4.30 -14.92
C ASN A 162 4.13 4.82 -14.52
N TYR A 163 4.02 5.92 -13.77
CA TYR A 163 2.74 6.36 -13.20
C TYR A 163 1.66 6.56 -14.26
N LYS A 164 1.97 7.07 -15.45
CA LYS A 164 0.98 7.33 -16.49
C LYS A 164 0.22 6.08 -16.88
N THR A 165 0.94 4.98 -17.07
CA THR A 165 0.38 3.69 -17.45
C THR A 165 -0.46 3.08 -16.33
N ILE A 166 0.08 3.10 -15.09
CA ILE A 166 -0.61 2.49 -13.94
C ILE A 166 -1.85 3.29 -13.53
N VAL A 167 -1.77 4.64 -13.59
CA VAL A 167 -2.93 5.52 -13.35
C VAL A 167 -4.04 5.24 -14.35
N ALA A 168 -3.71 5.13 -15.65
CA ALA A 168 -4.71 4.81 -16.68
C ALA A 168 -5.38 3.46 -16.40
N ALA A 169 -4.61 2.42 -16.01
CA ALA A 169 -5.15 1.12 -15.64
C ALA A 169 -6.05 1.19 -14.39
N ALA A 170 -5.64 1.96 -13.37
CA ALA A 170 -6.42 2.18 -12.16
C ALA A 170 -7.75 2.89 -12.44
N MET A 171 -7.73 3.89 -13.34
CA MET A 171 -8.94 4.63 -13.76
C MET A 171 -9.89 3.71 -14.54
N ALA A 172 -9.39 3.01 -15.55
CA ALA A 172 -10.18 2.14 -16.41
C ALA A 172 -10.90 1.03 -15.62
N ASN A 173 -10.28 0.54 -14.56
CA ASN A 173 -10.79 -0.56 -13.75
C ASN A 173 -11.38 -0.12 -12.40
N ASN A 174 -11.51 1.19 -12.15
CA ASN A 174 -12.01 1.74 -10.89
C ASN A 174 -11.22 1.28 -9.65
N ARG A 175 -9.86 1.22 -9.73
CA ARG A 175 -8.97 0.81 -8.65
C ARG A 175 -8.51 1.99 -7.81
N LYS A 176 -8.16 1.74 -6.55
CA LYS A 176 -7.34 2.64 -5.74
C LYS A 176 -5.88 2.45 -6.13
N LEU A 177 -5.08 3.48 -5.92
CA LEU A 177 -3.71 3.55 -6.42
C LEU A 177 -2.73 3.86 -5.30
N ILE A 178 -1.62 3.14 -5.23
CA ILE A 178 -0.46 3.50 -4.42
C ILE A 178 0.55 4.23 -5.31
N ALA A 179 0.96 5.44 -4.88
CA ALA A 179 2.03 6.22 -5.47
C ALA A 179 3.26 6.22 -4.55
N MET A 180 4.42 5.81 -5.07
CA MET A 180 5.66 5.66 -4.29
C MET A 180 6.70 6.71 -4.67
N SER A 181 7.35 7.30 -3.66
CA SER A 181 8.26 8.45 -3.80
C SER A 181 9.67 8.28 -3.21
N GLU A 182 10.10 7.10 -2.91
CA GLU A 182 11.49 6.78 -2.50
C GLU A 182 12.14 7.78 -1.52
N LEU A 183 11.50 8.02 -0.36
CA LEU A 183 11.97 8.93 0.71
C LEU A 183 12.09 10.41 0.32
N ASP A 184 11.43 10.84 -0.74
CA ASP A 184 11.43 12.23 -1.18
C ASP A 184 10.03 12.85 -1.08
N ILE A 185 9.87 13.82 -0.17
CA ILE A 185 8.60 14.53 0.03
C ILE A 185 8.22 15.40 -1.18
N ASN A 186 9.20 15.97 -1.88
CA ASN A 186 8.92 16.83 -3.05
C ASN A 186 8.46 15.96 -4.22
N LEU A 187 9.14 14.83 -4.43
CA LEU A 187 8.70 13.84 -5.42
C LEU A 187 7.31 13.29 -5.08
N SER A 188 7.04 13.00 -3.80
CA SER A 188 5.71 12.58 -3.33
C SER A 188 4.63 13.58 -3.72
N LYS A 189 4.86 14.85 -3.41
CA LYS A 189 3.94 15.93 -3.76
C LYS A 189 3.77 16.07 -5.27
N GLN A 190 4.88 16.08 -6.01
CA GLN A 190 4.88 16.20 -7.47
C GLN A 190 4.12 15.03 -8.12
N LEU A 191 4.37 13.80 -7.68
CA LEU A 191 3.71 12.61 -8.21
C LEU A 191 2.20 12.65 -7.95
N ASN A 192 1.77 13.02 -6.74
CA ASN A 192 0.36 13.19 -6.41
C ASN A 192 -0.31 14.27 -7.28
N ILE A 193 0.38 15.37 -7.56
CA ILE A 193 -0.10 16.43 -8.47
C ILE A 193 -0.25 15.87 -9.89
N LEU A 194 0.77 15.19 -10.41
CA LEU A 194 0.75 14.65 -11.77
C LEU A 194 -0.36 13.59 -11.95
N ILE A 195 -0.55 12.74 -10.96
CA ILE A 195 -1.62 11.73 -10.95
C ILE A 195 -3.00 12.38 -10.97
N THR A 196 -3.21 13.40 -10.13
CA THR A 196 -4.50 14.10 -10.07
C THR A 196 -4.76 14.96 -11.31
N GLN A 197 -3.73 15.51 -11.95
CA GLN A 197 -3.84 16.20 -13.23
C GLN A 197 -4.26 15.28 -14.39
N MET A 198 -4.02 13.99 -14.29
CA MET A 198 -4.57 12.99 -15.23
C MET A 198 -6.07 12.74 -15.02
N GLY A 199 -6.71 13.37 -14.03
CA GLY A 199 -8.11 13.16 -13.67
C GLY A 199 -8.34 12.04 -12.65
N PHE A 200 -7.27 11.51 -12.04
CA PHE A 200 -7.43 10.51 -10.97
C PHE A 200 -7.99 11.17 -9.70
N ASP A 201 -8.97 10.51 -9.11
CA ASP A 201 -9.59 10.98 -7.87
C ASP A 201 -8.61 10.86 -6.69
N LYS A 202 -8.27 12.01 -6.09
CA LYS A 202 -7.34 12.10 -4.96
C LYS A 202 -7.79 11.32 -3.73
N GLU A 203 -9.08 11.10 -3.55
CA GLU A 203 -9.63 10.30 -2.44
C GLU A 203 -9.45 8.78 -2.65
N ARG A 204 -8.95 8.38 -3.80
CA ARG A 204 -8.59 7.00 -4.15
C ARG A 204 -7.08 6.77 -4.18
N LEU A 205 -6.30 7.79 -3.86
CA LEU A 205 -4.84 7.75 -3.84
C LEU A 205 -4.33 7.40 -2.45
N ILE A 206 -3.29 6.58 -2.40
CA ILE A 206 -2.51 6.23 -1.21
C ILE A 206 -1.05 6.60 -1.51
N THR A 207 -0.40 7.28 -0.58
CA THR A 207 1.01 7.64 -0.72
C THR A 207 1.90 6.61 -0.03
N ASP A 208 2.91 6.10 -0.73
CA ASP A 208 3.97 5.27 -0.16
C ASP A 208 5.28 6.08 -0.16
N PRO A 209 5.72 6.59 0.99
CA PRO A 209 7.00 7.30 1.08
C PRO A 209 8.21 6.36 1.08
N MET A 210 8.01 5.06 0.92
CA MET A 210 8.97 3.97 1.08
C MET A 210 9.41 3.77 2.54
N CYS A 211 9.40 2.54 3.02
CA CYS A 211 9.99 2.16 4.30
C CYS A 211 11.42 1.69 4.08
N SER A 212 12.39 2.44 4.58
CA SER A 212 13.80 2.06 4.59
C SER A 212 14.10 0.97 5.62
N ALA A 213 15.31 0.45 5.52
CA ALA A 213 15.80 -0.62 6.37
C ALA A 213 15.79 -0.25 7.86
N LEU A 214 15.41 -1.20 8.70
CA LEU A 214 15.46 -1.07 10.14
C LEU A 214 16.93 -0.92 10.58
N GLY A 215 17.20 0.08 11.43
CA GLY A 215 18.55 0.39 11.90
C GLY A 215 19.40 1.19 10.92
N TYR A 216 18.97 1.34 9.67
CA TYR A 216 19.71 2.10 8.67
C TYR A 216 18.77 2.77 7.66
N GLY A 217 18.10 3.85 8.10
CA GLY A 217 17.27 4.68 7.22
C GLY A 217 15.80 4.80 7.64
N LEU A 218 15.30 4.00 8.59
CA LEU A 218 13.91 4.10 9.07
C LEU A 218 13.60 5.48 9.65
N GLU A 219 14.59 6.18 10.21
CA GLU A 219 14.50 7.55 10.68
C GLU A 219 14.18 8.54 9.56
N TYR A 220 14.66 8.30 8.35
CA TYR A 220 14.31 9.11 7.17
C TYR A 220 12.87 8.84 6.74
N THR A 221 12.42 7.57 6.77
CA THR A 221 11.02 7.21 6.54
C THR A 221 10.09 7.96 7.49
N TYR A 222 10.40 7.91 8.79
CA TYR A 222 9.63 8.62 9.81
C TYR A 222 9.59 10.13 9.53
N SER A 223 10.73 10.74 9.24
CA SER A 223 10.83 12.16 8.93
C SER A 223 10.00 12.56 7.70
N VAL A 224 10.02 11.76 6.63
CA VAL A 224 9.21 12.03 5.43
C VAL A 224 7.71 11.87 5.75
N MET A 225 7.32 10.82 6.45
CA MET A 225 5.93 10.59 6.86
C MET A 225 5.40 11.73 7.73
N GLU A 226 6.19 12.19 8.70
CA GLU A 226 5.82 13.31 9.56
C GLU A 226 5.64 14.61 8.75
N ARG A 227 6.57 14.92 7.85
CA ARG A 227 6.49 16.11 6.99
C ARG A 227 5.29 16.07 6.04
N ILE A 228 4.96 14.91 5.48
CA ILE A 228 3.73 14.71 4.70
C ILE A 228 2.51 15.02 5.57
N ARG A 229 2.47 14.49 6.79
CA ARG A 229 1.35 14.68 7.71
C ARG A 229 1.23 16.14 8.15
N LEU A 230 2.34 16.83 8.42
CA LEU A 230 2.35 18.26 8.73
C LEU A 230 1.82 19.10 7.58
N ALA A 231 2.24 18.84 6.35
CA ALA A 231 1.72 19.53 5.17
C ALA A 231 0.20 19.29 5.00
N ALA A 232 -0.24 18.05 5.17
CA ALA A 232 -1.65 17.69 5.06
C ALA A 232 -2.54 18.40 6.08
N LEU A 233 -2.13 18.41 7.35
CA LEU A 233 -2.97 18.85 8.47
C LEU A 233 -2.82 20.33 8.80
N THR A 234 -1.58 20.82 8.94
CA THR A 234 -1.32 22.21 9.36
C THR A 234 -1.42 23.21 8.22
N GLN A 235 -0.98 22.81 7.02
CA GLN A 235 -1.01 23.66 5.83
C GLN A 235 -2.24 23.43 4.96
N ASN A 236 -3.08 22.44 5.30
CA ASN A 236 -4.24 22.00 4.51
C ASN A 236 -3.88 21.70 3.04
N ASP A 237 -2.68 21.14 2.81
CA ASP A 237 -2.24 20.76 1.47
C ASP A 237 -2.98 19.52 0.99
N VAL A 238 -3.97 19.72 0.15
CA VAL A 238 -4.85 18.68 -0.38
C VAL A 238 -4.10 17.61 -1.18
N THR A 239 -2.91 17.91 -1.70
CA THR A 239 -2.09 16.95 -2.44
C THR A 239 -1.34 15.99 -1.51
N MET A 240 -1.23 16.33 -0.22
CA MET A 240 -0.57 15.54 0.80
C MET A 240 -1.55 14.87 1.78
N GLN A 241 -2.86 15.02 1.55
CA GLN A 241 -3.92 14.41 2.35
C GLN A 241 -4.23 12.93 2.05
N PRO A 242 -3.73 12.28 0.96
CA PRO A 242 -3.89 10.83 0.84
C PRO A 242 -3.33 10.09 2.07
N PRO A 243 -3.97 9.00 2.54
CA PRO A 243 -3.41 8.16 3.59
C PRO A 243 -2.08 7.54 3.14
N MET A 244 -1.23 7.15 4.10
CA MET A 244 0.09 6.60 3.81
C MET A 244 0.13 5.09 3.98
N LEU A 245 0.87 4.42 3.09
CA LEU A 245 1.27 3.02 3.22
C LEU A 245 2.65 2.94 3.89
N GLY A 246 2.80 2.07 4.86
CA GLY A 246 4.08 1.60 5.36
C GLY A 246 4.37 0.20 4.81
N ASP A 247 5.07 0.12 3.68
CA ASP A 247 5.49 -1.16 3.09
C ASP A 247 6.76 -1.66 3.76
N ILE A 248 6.60 -2.28 4.93
CA ILE A 248 7.72 -2.78 5.73
C ILE A 248 8.30 -4.09 5.19
N GLY A 249 7.53 -4.86 4.42
CA GLY A 249 7.94 -6.17 3.90
C GLY A 249 9.02 -6.14 2.83
N MET A 250 9.24 -5.00 2.18
CA MET A 250 10.11 -4.92 1.01
C MET A 250 11.58 -4.63 1.32
N TYR A 251 11.85 -3.69 2.23
CA TYR A 251 13.20 -3.18 2.45
C TYR A 251 13.75 -3.43 3.86
N VAL A 252 12.89 -3.68 4.83
CA VAL A 252 13.29 -3.82 6.25
C VAL A 252 14.34 -4.91 6.46
N TRP A 253 14.31 -5.96 5.63
CA TRP A 253 15.21 -7.11 5.71
C TRP A 253 16.51 -6.97 4.93
N LYS A 254 16.72 -5.86 4.22
CA LYS A 254 17.87 -5.71 3.30
C LYS A 254 19.17 -5.30 3.97
N VAL A 255 19.17 -5.16 5.28
CA VAL A 255 20.38 -4.91 6.07
C VAL A 255 20.71 -6.10 6.93
N LYS A 256 21.99 -6.23 7.24
CA LYS A 256 22.54 -7.39 7.94
C LYS A 256 22.27 -7.35 9.44
N GLU A 257 21.97 -6.18 10.01
CA GLU A 257 21.54 -6.00 11.38
C GLU A 257 20.04 -6.35 11.52
#